data_0d25229fc707dd30e7f6e2cc54e08cd7
#
_entry.id   0d25229fc707dd30e7f6e2cc54e08cd7
#
_cell.length_a   1.000
_cell.length_b   1.000
_cell.length_c   1.000
_cell.angle_alpha   90.00
_cell.angle_beta   90.00
_cell.angle_gamma   90.00
#
_symmetry.space_group_name_H-M   'P 1'
#
loop_
_entity.id
_entity.type
_entity.pdbx_description
1 polymer ?
#
loop_
_entity_poly.entity_id
_entity_poly.type
_entity_poly.pdbx_seq_one_letter_code
_entity_poly.pdbx_strand_id
1 'polypeptide(L)'
;MKSKEVLSAFEKEVKQNKISASYLFYGDKRVDLLFYALEFSKMVMTKDIEDEEEKKSIEKKIENLQHSDIEVINRKNENIKIDEVRELIYDAIESAYSSPKKIFILCGIENLRKESSNALLKILEEPPKDVYFILLARSLNIISTIKSRTIKFHLEGASNEELGVSKEIYYFFDGNENNIKRYKENGIPLEEYEDGINSYEDALSNIKAMKEYTKNEMENNENSSSDDDFLEIIINYNRSIEYIVKKIRFFSIEEVYMLVNEIETEFKQERELLGDLLGKIIIAAKRTANGENLKKMINMKNSLRSNVNVRSVLFNFFNTLQEIV
;
A
#
# COMPACT_ATOMS: atom_id res chain seq x y z
N MET A 1 -13.69 -8.40 6.43
CA MET A 1 -14.37 -9.23 5.39
C MET A 1 -13.32 -9.76 4.45
N LYS A 2 -13.41 -11.02 4.08
CA LYS A 2 -12.51 -11.66 3.10
C LYS A 2 -12.85 -11.21 1.68
N SER A 3 -11.88 -11.26 0.77
CA SER A 3 -12.00 -10.81 -0.63
C SER A 3 -13.31 -11.18 -1.33
N LYS A 4 -13.69 -12.46 -1.30
CA LYS A 4 -14.93 -12.93 -1.95
C LYS A 4 -16.21 -12.39 -1.32
N GLU A 5 -16.22 -12.21 0.00
CA GLU A 5 -17.36 -11.67 0.74
C GLU A 5 -17.54 -10.18 0.42
N VAL A 6 -16.42 -9.44 0.24
CA VAL A 6 -16.44 -8.02 -0.11
C VAL A 6 -17.04 -7.80 -1.49
N LEU A 7 -16.53 -8.50 -2.50
CA LEU A 7 -17.04 -8.40 -3.87
C LEU A 7 -18.52 -8.78 -3.94
N SER A 8 -18.93 -9.85 -3.25
CA SER A 8 -20.35 -10.25 -3.15
C SER A 8 -21.21 -9.20 -2.47
N ALA A 9 -20.69 -8.50 -1.44
CA ALA A 9 -21.40 -7.40 -0.79
C ALA A 9 -21.57 -6.20 -1.74
N PHE A 10 -20.54 -5.86 -2.51
CA PHE A 10 -20.61 -4.80 -3.53
C PHE A 10 -21.65 -5.12 -4.60
N GLU A 11 -21.63 -6.34 -5.14
CA GLU A 11 -22.65 -6.78 -6.12
C GLU A 11 -24.05 -6.66 -5.56
N LYS A 12 -24.27 -7.04 -4.30
CA LYS A 12 -25.58 -6.96 -3.67
C LYS A 12 -26.06 -5.52 -3.53
N GLU A 13 -25.21 -4.58 -3.12
CA GLU A 13 -25.58 -3.16 -3.01
C GLU A 13 -25.92 -2.59 -4.39
N VAL A 14 -25.11 -2.86 -5.40
CA VAL A 14 -25.32 -2.38 -6.75
C VAL A 14 -26.60 -2.96 -7.36
N LYS A 15 -26.83 -4.27 -7.25
CA LYS A 15 -28.04 -4.95 -7.75
C LYS A 15 -29.33 -4.47 -7.05
N GLN A 16 -29.25 -4.17 -5.75
CA GLN A 16 -30.38 -3.66 -4.98
C GLN A 16 -30.64 -2.15 -5.16
N ASN A 17 -29.84 -1.47 -5.94
CA ASN A 17 -29.86 -0.01 -6.10
C ASN A 17 -29.74 0.76 -4.77
N LYS A 18 -28.93 0.23 -3.84
CA LYS A 18 -28.67 0.81 -2.51
C LYS A 18 -27.25 1.38 -2.41
N ILE A 19 -26.79 1.96 -3.51
CA ILE A 19 -25.46 2.56 -3.56
C ILE A 19 -25.48 3.85 -2.74
N SER A 20 -24.63 3.94 -1.73
CA SER A 20 -24.39 5.16 -0.97
C SER A 20 -23.48 6.11 -1.74
N ALA A 21 -23.58 7.40 -1.48
CA ALA A 21 -22.69 8.36 -2.09
C ALA A 21 -21.25 8.30 -1.55
N SER A 22 -21.02 7.73 -0.35
CA SER A 22 -19.71 7.75 0.29
C SER A 22 -19.36 6.44 0.99
N TYR A 23 -18.19 5.91 0.68
CA TYR A 23 -17.63 4.67 1.22
C TYR A 23 -16.28 4.91 1.87
N LEU A 24 -15.94 4.11 2.89
CA LEU A 24 -14.62 4.02 3.49
C LEU A 24 -14.15 2.57 3.46
N PHE A 25 -13.19 2.28 2.60
CA PHE A 25 -12.51 0.99 2.55
C PHE A 25 -11.23 1.08 3.37
N TYR A 26 -11.06 0.19 4.33
CA TYR A 26 -9.87 0.20 5.17
C TYR A 26 -9.35 -1.20 5.42
N GLY A 27 -8.03 -1.32 5.49
CA GLY A 27 -7.33 -2.59 5.69
C GLY A 27 -5.82 -2.38 5.84
N ASP A 28 -5.13 -3.42 6.25
CA ASP A 28 -3.66 -3.38 6.40
C ASP A 28 -2.91 -3.35 5.06
N LYS A 29 -1.57 -3.32 5.11
CA LYS A 29 -0.71 -3.21 3.92
C LYS A 29 -0.78 -4.44 2.98
N ARG A 30 -1.33 -5.58 3.43
CA ARG A 30 -1.45 -6.79 2.61
C ARG A 30 -2.53 -6.66 1.55
N VAL A 31 -3.55 -5.85 1.82
CA VAL A 31 -4.72 -5.68 0.96
C VAL A 31 -4.48 -4.60 -0.07
N ASP A 32 -4.80 -4.87 -1.32
CA ASP A 32 -4.89 -3.85 -2.34
C ASP A 32 -6.24 -3.11 -2.27
N LEU A 33 -6.30 -2.06 -1.46
CA LEU A 33 -7.52 -1.26 -1.32
C LEU A 33 -7.96 -0.60 -2.63
N LEU A 34 -6.99 -0.21 -3.49
CA LEU A 34 -7.29 0.42 -4.77
C LEU A 34 -7.95 -0.58 -5.72
N PHE A 35 -7.46 -1.82 -5.77
CA PHE A 35 -8.10 -2.88 -6.54
C PHE A 35 -9.58 -3.03 -6.19
N TYR A 36 -9.93 -3.11 -4.90
CA TYR A 36 -11.33 -3.22 -4.47
C TYR A 36 -12.16 -1.97 -4.80
N ALA A 37 -11.55 -0.78 -4.73
CA ALA A 37 -12.22 0.45 -5.13
C ALA A 37 -12.51 0.46 -6.64
N LEU A 38 -11.57 0.00 -7.46
CA LEU A 38 -11.77 -0.11 -8.91
C LEU A 38 -12.81 -1.18 -9.26
N GLU A 39 -12.79 -2.35 -8.61
CA GLU A 39 -13.82 -3.38 -8.80
C GLU A 39 -15.23 -2.85 -8.45
N PHE A 40 -15.36 -2.14 -7.33
CA PHE A 40 -16.63 -1.49 -6.99
C PHE A 40 -17.03 -0.43 -8.02
N SER A 41 -16.06 0.36 -8.48
CA SER A 41 -16.30 1.39 -9.51
C SER A 41 -16.78 0.77 -10.84
N LYS A 42 -16.20 -0.34 -11.27
CA LYS A 42 -16.68 -1.10 -12.45
C LYS A 42 -18.16 -1.47 -12.29
N MET A 43 -18.52 -2.08 -11.18
CA MET A 43 -19.90 -2.48 -10.90
C MET A 43 -20.86 -1.30 -10.91
N VAL A 44 -20.46 -0.14 -10.36
CA VAL A 44 -21.29 1.08 -10.33
C VAL A 44 -21.45 1.68 -11.71
N MET A 45 -20.35 1.79 -12.47
CA MET A 45 -20.34 2.43 -13.78
C MET A 45 -21.04 1.61 -14.86
N THR A 46 -20.92 0.29 -14.80
CA THR A 46 -21.49 -0.61 -15.82
C THR A 46 -22.88 -1.15 -15.50
N LYS A 47 -23.43 -0.77 -14.33
CA LYS A 47 -24.71 -1.30 -13.84
C LYS A 47 -25.86 -1.23 -14.85
N ASP A 48 -25.99 -0.11 -15.54
CA ASP A 48 -27.11 0.21 -16.40
C ASP A 48 -26.77 -0.01 -17.90
N ILE A 49 -25.62 -0.66 -18.19
CA ILE A 49 -25.15 -0.95 -19.55
C ILE A 49 -25.52 -2.38 -19.92
N GLU A 50 -26.26 -2.53 -21.03
CA GLU A 50 -26.69 -3.83 -21.55
C GLU A 50 -25.70 -4.43 -22.54
N ASP A 51 -24.96 -3.58 -23.27
CA ASP A 51 -23.98 -4.02 -24.28
C ASP A 51 -22.70 -4.54 -23.57
N GLU A 52 -22.41 -5.82 -23.76
CA GLU A 52 -21.25 -6.50 -23.16
C GLU A 52 -19.90 -6.01 -23.73
N GLU A 53 -19.85 -5.51 -24.98
CA GLU A 53 -18.60 -4.96 -25.54
C GLU A 53 -18.32 -3.57 -24.96
N GLU A 54 -19.36 -2.74 -24.85
CA GLU A 54 -19.26 -1.44 -24.19
C GLU A 54 -18.85 -1.60 -22.72
N LYS A 55 -19.47 -2.54 -22.02
CA LYS A 55 -19.15 -2.86 -20.62
C LYS A 55 -17.66 -3.23 -20.45
N LYS A 56 -17.17 -4.19 -21.25
CA LYS A 56 -15.75 -4.58 -21.22
C LYS A 56 -14.81 -3.42 -21.54
N SER A 57 -15.19 -2.56 -22.48
CA SER A 57 -14.39 -1.38 -22.83
C SER A 57 -14.27 -0.41 -21.64
N ILE A 58 -15.37 -0.16 -20.93
CA ILE A 58 -15.40 0.69 -19.74
C ILE A 58 -14.58 0.04 -18.61
N GLU A 59 -14.79 -1.24 -18.33
CA GLU A 59 -14.04 -1.98 -17.31
C GLU A 59 -12.52 -1.89 -17.56
N LYS A 60 -12.09 -2.08 -18.81
CA LYS A 60 -10.68 -1.96 -19.19
C LYS A 60 -10.12 -0.54 -18.99
N LYS A 61 -10.91 0.51 -19.31
CA LYS A 61 -10.50 1.90 -19.03
C LYS A 61 -10.35 2.17 -17.54
N ILE A 62 -11.24 1.60 -16.72
CA ILE A 62 -11.19 1.72 -15.25
C ILE A 62 -9.95 1.02 -14.70
N GLU A 63 -9.66 -0.21 -15.15
CA GLU A 63 -8.45 -0.96 -14.76
C GLU A 63 -7.16 -0.19 -15.05
N ASN A 64 -7.11 0.43 -16.24
CA ASN A 64 -5.95 1.21 -16.68
C ASN A 64 -5.95 2.64 -16.11
N LEU A 65 -6.89 3.03 -15.24
CA LEU A 65 -7.04 4.40 -14.71
C LEU A 65 -7.19 5.47 -15.79
N GLN A 66 -7.83 5.11 -16.90
CA GLN A 66 -8.03 5.96 -18.10
C GLN A 66 -9.49 6.40 -18.29
N HIS A 67 -10.38 6.12 -17.32
CA HIS A 67 -11.77 6.53 -17.42
C HIS A 67 -11.92 8.00 -16.99
N SER A 68 -12.46 8.85 -17.86
CA SER A 68 -12.57 10.31 -17.66
C SER A 68 -13.40 10.73 -16.44
N ASP A 69 -14.36 9.90 -16.03
CA ASP A 69 -15.25 10.20 -14.89
C ASP A 69 -14.88 9.40 -13.61
N ILE A 70 -13.68 8.84 -13.58
CA ILE A 70 -13.10 8.23 -12.37
C ILE A 70 -11.75 8.86 -12.10
N GLU A 71 -11.62 9.49 -10.94
CA GLU A 71 -10.40 10.14 -10.52
C GLU A 71 -9.83 9.48 -9.27
N VAL A 72 -8.51 9.16 -9.32
CA VAL A 72 -7.79 8.59 -8.19
C VAL A 72 -6.82 9.63 -7.64
N ILE A 73 -7.11 10.13 -6.46
CA ILE A 73 -6.40 11.21 -5.79
C ILE A 73 -5.44 10.64 -4.75
N ASN A 74 -4.26 11.25 -4.63
CA ASN A 74 -3.24 10.89 -3.64
C ASN A 74 -2.80 9.42 -3.71
N ARG A 75 -2.56 8.89 -4.89
CA ARG A 75 -2.05 7.51 -5.08
C ARG A 75 -0.76 7.24 -4.29
N LYS A 76 0.03 8.28 -4.04
CA LYS A 76 1.29 8.22 -3.28
C LYS A 76 1.11 8.08 -1.77
N ASN A 77 -0.13 8.14 -1.25
CA ASN A 77 -0.45 8.16 0.18
C ASN A 77 0.30 9.27 0.98
N GLU A 78 0.60 10.39 0.33
CA GLU A 78 1.21 11.55 0.97
C GLU A 78 0.19 12.33 1.81
N ASN A 79 0.64 13.45 2.40
CA ASN A 79 -0.27 14.38 3.06
C ASN A 79 -1.13 15.11 2.02
N ILE A 80 -2.43 14.85 2.01
CA ILE A 80 -3.38 15.52 1.11
C ILE A 80 -3.48 17.01 1.49
N LYS A 81 -3.10 17.87 0.55
CA LYS A 81 -3.14 19.32 0.74
C LYS A 81 -4.57 19.83 0.62
N ILE A 82 -4.83 20.99 1.23
CA ILE A 82 -6.16 21.62 1.17
C ILE A 82 -6.58 21.98 -0.26
N ASP A 83 -5.62 22.34 -1.12
CA ASP A 83 -5.91 22.74 -2.48
C ASP A 83 -6.32 21.54 -3.35
N GLU A 84 -5.74 20.36 -3.14
CA GLU A 84 -6.17 19.11 -3.80
C GLU A 84 -7.63 18.75 -3.42
N VAL A 85 -8.00 18.94 -2.16
CA VAL A 85 -9.40 18.71 -1.72
C VAL A 85 -10.35 19.76 -2.31
N ARG A 86 -9.90 21.00 -2.46
CA ARG A 86 -10.71 22.07 -3.10
C ARG A 86 -10.92 21.81 -4.59
N GLU A 87 -9.88 21.35 -5.29
CA GLU A 87 -9.95 20.95 -6.69
C GLU A 87 -10.94 19.80 -6.87
N LEU A 88 -10.82 18.74 -6.07
CA LEU A 88 -11.80 17.66 -6.05
C LEU A 88 -13.24 18.15 -5.83
N ILE A 89 -13.46 19.07 -4.87
CA ILE A 89 -14.80 19.60 -4.61
C ILE A 89 -15.33 20.38 -5.82
N TYR A 90 -14.48 21.15 -6.50
CA TYR A 90 -14.83 21.85 -7.70
C TYR A 90 -15.22 20.86 -8.82
N ASP A 91 -14.38 19.86 -9.06
CA ASP A 91 -14.60 18.85 -10.09
C ASP A 91 -15.84 17.97 -9.81
N ALA A 92 -16.13 17.74 -8.53
CA ALA A 92 -17.32 16.99 -8.14
C ALA A 92 -18.64 17.72 -8.44
N ILE A 93 -18.62 19.06 -8.51
CA ILE A 93 -19.81 19.87 -8.85
C ILE A 93 -19.99 19.96 -10.37
N GLU A 94 -18.93 19.80 -11.14
CA GLU A 94 -19.00 19.79 -12.60
C GLU A 94 -19.69 18.52 -13.11
N SER A 95 -20.40 18.65 -14.23
CA SER A 95 -21.05 17.51 -14.87
C SER A 95 -20.05 16.45 -15.31
N ALA A 96 -20.42 15.18 -15.21
CA ALA A 96 -19.64 14.07 -15.73
C ALA A 96 -19.44 14.21 -17.26
N TYR A 97 -18.29 13.74 -17.75
CA TYR A 97 -17.87 13.94 -19.15
C TYR A 97 -18.46 12.90 -20.10
N SER A 98 -18.36 11.62 -19.76
CA SER A 98 -18.72 10.51 -20.64
C SER A 98 -19.76 9.55 -20.06
N SER A 99 -20.06 9.67 -18.77
CA SER A 99 -20.97 8.79 -18.02
C SER A 99 -21.99 9.63 -17.23
N PRO A 100 -23.16 9.09 -16.89
CA PRO A 100 -24.06 9.76 -15.95
C PRO A 100 -23.56 9.80 -14.52
N LYS A 101 -22.47 9.10 -14.21
CA LYS A 101 -21.93 8.93 -12.85
C LYS A 101 -20.47 9.38 -12.80
N LYS A 102 -20.04 9.91 -11.65
CA LYS A 102 -18.66 10.32 -11.40
C LYS A 102 -18.16 9.70 -10.09
N ILE A 103 -16.93 9.20 -10.07
CA ILE A 103 -16.36 8.52 -8.90
C ILE A 103 -15.01 9.14 -8.54
N PHE A 104 -14.85 9.52 -7.28
CA PHE A 104 -13.60 9.99 -6.71
C PHE A 104 -13.07 8.95 -5.73
N ILE A 105 -11.86 8.45 -5.96
CA ILE A 105 -11.15 7.52 -5.08
C ILE A 105 -10.03 8.28 -4.38
N LEU A 106 -10.12 8.45 -3.07
CA LEU A 106 -9.12 9.19 -2.28
C LEU A 106 -8.28 8.21 -1.46
N CYS A 107 -6.99 8.11 -1.77
CA CYS A 107 -6.04 7.25 -1.06
C CYS A 107 -5.45 7.97 0.16
N GLY A 108 -5.16 7.23 1.25
CA GLY A 108 -4.44 7.76 2.41
C GLY A 108 -5.21 8.76 3.25
N ILE A 109 -6.50 8.53 3.46
CA ILE A 109 -7.38 9.45 4.23
C ILE A 109 -6.89 9.69 5.66
N GLU A 110 -6.15 8.77 6.26
CA GLU A 110 -5.51 8.96 7.56
C GLU A 110 -4.45 10.06 7.58
N ASN A 111 -3.95 10.47 6.41
CA ASN A 111 -2.95 11.53 6.23
C ASN A 111 -3.57 12.91 5.98
N LEU A 112 -4.91 13.03 6.02
CA LEU A 112 -5.60 14.30 5.89
C LEU A 112 -5.28 15.24 7.07
N ARG A 113 -4.87 16.46 6.77
CA ARG A 113 -4.78 17.52 7.78
C ARG A 113 -6.18 17.99 8.18
N LYS A 114 -6.28 18.64 9.34
CA LYS A 114 -7.55 19.11 9.89
C LYS A 114 -8.33 20.00 8.93
N GLU A 115 -7.65 20.89 8.25
CA GLU A 115 -8.24 21.83 7.28
C GLU A 115 -8.80 21.09 6.06
N SER A 116 -8.00 20.17 5.48
CA SER A 116 -8.40 19.31 4.35
C SER A 116 -9.56 18.41 4.72
N SER A 117 -9.52 17.83 5.93
CA SER A 117 -10.61 17.00 6.46
C SER A 117 -11.93 17.79 6.57
N ASN A 118 -11.89 19.02 7.10
CA ASN A 118 -13.06 19.87 7.24
C ASN A 118 -13.64 20.29 5.88
N ALA A 119 -12.81 20.53 4.88
CA ALA A 119 -13.26 20.83 3.53
C ALA A 119 -13.99 19.62 2.91
N LEU A 120 -13.42 18.41 3.06
CA LEU A 120 -14.00 17.17 2.55
C LEU A 120 -15.36 16.85 3.21
N LEU A 121 -15.53 17.15 4.50
CA LEU A 121 -16.78 16.90 5.22
C LEU A 121 -17.98 17.54 4.55
N LYS A 122 -17.85 18.74 3.99
CA LYS A 122 -18.96 19.47 3.36
C LYS A 122 -19.56 18.72 2.18
N ILE A 123 -18.68 18.15 1.33
CA ILE A 123 -19.17 17.41 0.15
C ILE A 123 -19.63 16.00 0.49
N LEU A 124 -19.11 15.41 1.58
CA LEU A 124 -19.59 14.11 2.07
C LEU A 124 -20.97 14.23 2.77
N GLU A 125 -21.31 15.42 3.30
CA GLU A 125 -22.65 15.69 3.90
C GLU A 125 -23.73 15.84 2.83
N GLU A 126 -23.42 16.59 1.77
CA GLU A 126 -24.33 16.89 0.69
C GLU A 126 -23.68 16.60 -0.66
N PRO A 127 -23.46 15.31 -0.99
CA PRO A 127 -22.82 14.92 -2.23
C PRO A 127 -23.69 15.28 -3.43
N PRO A 128 -23.11 15.76 -4.54
CA PRO A 128 -23.86 15.98 -5.78
C PRO A 128 -24.52 14.68 -6.26
N LYS A 129 -25.61 14.81 -6.99
CA LYS A 129 -26.32 13.67 -7.56
C LYS A 129 -25.40 12.89 -8.49
N ASP A 130 -25.45 11.55 -8.40
CA ASP A 130 -24.67 10.62 -9.23
C ASP A 130 -23.14 10.76 -9.08
N VAL A 131 -22.68 11.41 -7.99
CA VAL A 131 -21.27 11.51 -7.59
C VAL A 131 -21.00 10.60 -6.39
N TYR A 132 -19.94 9.80 -6.46
CA TYR A 132 -19.58 8.81 -5.45
C TYR A 132 -18.15 9.04 -4.95
N PHE A 133 -17.96 8.88 -3.65
CA PHE A 133 -16.66 9.00 -2.98
C PHE A 133 -16.25 7.68 -2.37
N ILE A 134 -15.08 7.17 -2.72
CA ILE A 134 -14.48 5.96 -2.15
C ILE A 134 -13.20 6.39 -1.43
N LEU A 135 -13.25 6.39 -0.11
CA LEU A 135 -12.15 6.78 0.75
C LEU A 135 -11.35 5.54 1.13
N LEU A 136 -10.03 5.56 0.92
CA LEU A 136 -9.13 4.45 1.22
C LEU A 136 -8.22 4.80 2.40
N ALA A 137 -8.12 3.88 3.39
CA ALA A 137 -7.32 4.09 4.59
C ALA A 137 -6.60 2.82 5.04
N ARG A 138 -5.36 2.94 5.49
CA ARG A 138 -4.61 1.84 6.09
C ARG A 138 -4.93 1.63 7.57
N SER A 139 -5.62 2.57 8.19
CA SER A 139 -6.06 2.48 9.58
C SER A 139 -7.33 3.28 9.82
N LEU A 140 -8.04 2.97 10.91
CA LEU A 140 -9.19 3.79 11.37
C LEU A 140 -8.79 5.01 12.22
N ASN A 141 -7.52 5.41 12.20
CA ASN A 141 -7.08 6.66 12.84
C ASN A 141 -7.49 7.88 12.00
N ILE A 142 -8.79 7.99 11.76
CA ILE A 142 -9.46 9.00 10.95
C ILE A 142 -10.44 9.74 11.84
N ILE A 143 -10.70 11.01 11.56
CA ILE A 143 -11.67 11.82 12.31
C ILE A 143 -13.06 11.15 12.32
N SER A 144 -13.71 11.17 13.47
CA SER A 144 -15.00 10.49 13.67
C SER A 144 -16.11 10.98 12.74
N THR A 145 -16.03 12.25 12.33
CA THR A 145 -17.00 12.89 11.44
C THR A 145 -16.97 12.34 10.01
N ILE A 146 -15.81 11.95 9.46
CA ILE A 146 -15.73 11.22 8.19
C ILE A 146 -16.30 9.82 8.36
N LYS A 147 -15.93 9.13 9.44
CA LYS A 147 -16.43 7.77 9.73
C LYS A 147 -17.94 7.69 9.87
N SER A 148 -18.59 8.73 10.34
CA SER A 148 -20.05 8.76 10.50
C SER A 148 -20.82 9.02 9.20
N ARG A 149 -20.15 9.51 8.16
CA ARG A 149 -20.74 9.86 6.85
C ARG A 149 -20.44 8.84 5.76
N THR A 150 -19.74 7.77 6.10
CA THR A 150 -19.31 6.74 5.13
C THR A 150 -19.82 5.36 5.53
N ILE A 151 -20.19 4.56 4.54
CA ILE A 151 -20.35 3.12 4.72
C ILE A 151 -18.96 2.49 4.78
N LYS A 152 -18.70 1.74 5.86
CA LYS A 152 -17.36 1.19 6.16
C LYS A 152 -17.25 -0.26 5.74
N PHE A 153 -16.22 -0.55 4.96
CA PHE A 153 -15.79 -1.92 4.62
C PHE A 153 -14.40 -2.18 5.19
N HIS A 154 -14.32 -3.11 6.14
CA HIS A 154 -13.04 -3.64 6.62
C HIS A 154 -12.61 -4.78 5.71
N LEU A 155 -11.52 -4.57 5.00
CA LEU A 155 -10.92 -5.52 4.08
C LEU A 155 -9.77 -6.24 4.80
N GLU A 156 -9.86 -7.55 4.86
CA GLU A 156 -8.85 -8.42 5.46
C GLU A 156 -8.04 -9.07 4.34
N GLY A 157 -6.71 -9.11 4.50
CA GLY A 157 -5.85 -9.78 3.54
C GLY A 157 -6.21 -11.26 3.40
N ALA A 158 -6.15 -11.76 2.18
CA ALA A 158 -6.42 -13.17 1.89
C ALA A 158 -5.39 -14.07 2.58
N SER A 159 -5.81 -15.26 2.99
CA SER A 159 -4.91 -16.28 3.53
C SER A 159 -4.09 -16.94 2.42
N ASN A 160 -3.05 -17.68 2.80
CA ASN A 160 -2.26 -18.44 1.84
C ASN A 160 -3.09 -19.47 1.07
N GLU A 161 -4.09 -20.10 1.72
CA GLU A 161 -5.01 -21.04 1.09
C GLU A 161 -5.91 -20.34 0.05
N GLU A 162 -6.41 -19.15 0.37
CA GLU A 162 -7.23 -18.34 -0.55
C GLU A 162 -6.43 -17.84 -1.76
N LEU A 163 -5.15 -17.51 -1.56
CA LEU A 163 -4.23 -17.12 -2.64
C LEU A 163 -3.69 -18.34 -3.41
N GLY A 164 -3.89 -19.56 -2.91
CA GLY A 164 -3.42 -20.78 -3.54
C GLY A 164 -1.89 -20.89 -3.60
N VAL A 165 -1.21 -20.49 -2.53
CA VAL A 165 0.25 -20.56 -2.39
C VAL A 165 0.65 -21.26 -1.10
N SER A 166 1.90 -21.74 -1.04
CA SER A 166 2.47 -22.29 0.19
C SER A 166 2.60 -21.21 1.28
N LYS A 167 2.67 -21.64 2.55
CA LYS A 167 2.94 -20.71 3.65
C LYS A 167 4.27 -19.97 3.49
N GLU A 168 5.25 -20.64 2.90
CA GLU A 168 6.58 -20.10 2.64
C GLU A 168 6.50 -18.91 1.68
N ILE A 169 5.89 -19.08 0.50
CA ILE A 169 5.62 -18.01 -0.48
C ILE A 169 4.82 -16.88 0.17
N TYR A 170 3.77 -17.24 0.92
CA TYR A 170 2.94 -16.24 1.60
C TYR A 170 3.76 -15.35 2.55
N TYR A 171 4.60 -15.96 3.40
CA TYR A 171 5.43 -15.20 4.33
C TYR A 171 6.59 -14.49 3.65
N PHE A 172 7.10 -15.02 2.54
CA PHE A 172 8.14 -14.35 1.76
C PHE A 172 7.68 -13.00 1.22
N PHE A 173 6.45 -12.92 0.74
CA PHE A 173 5.83 -11.68 0.28
C PHE A 173 5.00 -10.95 1.36
N ASP A 174 5.15 -11.29 2.65
CA ASP A 174 4.38 -10.72 3.78
C ASP A 174 2.86 -10.76 3.60
N GLY A 175 2.36 -11.72 2.85
CA GLY A 175 0.94 -11.85 2.53
C GLY A 175 0.42 -10.74 1.62
N ASN A 176 1.30 -9.99 0.94
CA ASN A 176 0.90 -8.96 -0.02
C ASN A 176 0.24 -9.60 -1.24
N GLU A 177 -1.05 -9.33 -1.43
CA GLU A 177 -1.88 -9.94 -2.46
C GLU A 177 -1.35 -9.66 -3.87
N ASN A 178 -0.93 -8.43 -4.15
CA ASN A 178 -0.41 -8.02 -5.47
C ASN A 178 0.90 -8.73 -5.81
N ASN A 179 1.85 -8.75 -4.87
CA ASN A 179 3.13 -9.38 -5.10
C ASN A 179 2.98 -10.89 -5.31
N ILE A 180 2.09 -11.53 -4.55
CA ILE A 180 1.78 -12.96 -4.69
C ILE A 180 1.08 -13.24 -6.02
N LYS A 181 0.17 -12.35 -6.47
CA LYS A 181 -0.49 -12.49 -7.76
C LYS A 181 0.52 -12.39 -8.91
N ARG A 182 1.36 -11.35 -8.93
CA ARG A 182 2.43 -11.18 -9.93
C ARG A 182 3.40 -12.38 -9.95
N TYR A 183 3.80 -12.88 -8.78
CA TYR A 183 4.63 -14.07 -8.67
C TYR A 183 3.99 -15.31 -9.31
N LYS A 184 2.69 -15.52 -9.08
CA LYS A 184 1.96 -16.64 -9.69
C LYS A 184 1.80 -16.50 -11.19
N GLU A 185 1.57 -15.30 -11.69
CA GLU A 185 1.41 -14.99 -13.11
C GLU A 185 2.71 -15.17 -13.87
N ASN A 186 3.85 -14.83 -13.27
CA ASN A 186 5.18 -15.05 -13.84
C ASN A 186 5.51 -16.55 -13.93
N GLY A 187 5.07 -17.35 -12.96
CA GLY A 187 5.19 -18.80 -12.98
C GLY A 187 6.60 -19.37 -12.75
N ILE A 188 7.60 -18.52 -12.48
CA ILE A 188 8.97 -18.94 -12.18
C ILE A 188 9.09 -19.25 -10.68
N PRO A 189 9.53 -20.46 -10.26
CA PRO A 189 9.76 -20.78 -8.86
C PRO A 189 10.82 -19.89 -8.21
N LEU A 190 10.67 -19.58 -6.91
CA LEU A 190 11.63 -18.72 -6.20
C LEU A 190 13.07 -19.26 -6.28
N GLU A 191 13.24 -20.56 -6.32
CA GLU A 191 14.54 -21.25 -6.38
C GLU A 191 15.27 -21.01 -7.70
N GLU A 192 14.56 -20.66 -8.77
CA GLU A 192 15.13 -20.39 -10.10
C GLU A 192 15.66 -18.94 -10.23
N TYR A 193 15.26 -18.04 -9.32
CA TYR A 193 15.89 -16.72 -9.26
C TYR A 193 17.27 -16.81 -8.64
N GLU A 194 18.26 -16.21 -9.28
CA GLU A 194 19.65 -16.22 -8.78
C GLU A 194 19.72 -15.64 -7.36
N ASP A 195 20.37 -16.36 -6.46
CA ASP A 195 20.69 -15.88 -5.12
C ASP A 195 22.05 -15.18 -5.15
N GLY A 196 22.05 -13.95 -5.67
CA GLY A 196 23.27 -13.14 -5.84
C GLY A 196 23.75 -12.44 -4.57
N ILE A 197 23.19 -12.77 -3.38
CA ILE A 197 23.48 -12.04 -2.15
C ILE A 197 24.57 -12.76 -1.37
N ASN A 198 25.82 -12.32 -1.55
CA ASN A 198 26.99 -12.90 -0.91
C ASN A 198 27.57 -12.02 0.19
N SER A 199 27.20 -10.73 0.21
CA SER A 199 27.73 -9.74 1.13
C SER A 199 26.64 -8.78 1.62
N TYR A 200 26.95 -7.98 2.64
CA TYR A 200 26.02 -6.94 3.09
C TYR A 200 25.93 -5.79 2.07
N GLU A 201 26.96 -5.59 1.24
CA GLU A 201 26.96 -4.61 0.15
C GLU A 201 25.97 -5.00 -0.93
N ASP A 202 25.89 -6.30 -1.30
CA ASP A 202 24.88 -6.79 -2.25
C ASP A 202 23.48 -6.54 -1.68
N ALA A 203 23.27 -6.86 -0.40
CA ALA A 203 22.00 -6.63 0.27
C ALA A 203 21.61 -5.14 0.29
N LEU A 204 22.56 -4.24 0.56
CA LEU A 204 22.35 -2.80 0.49
C LEU A 204 22.00 -2.31 -0.91
N SER A 205 22.67 -2.84 -1.93
CA SER A 205 22.40 -2.51 -3.33
C SER A 205 20.95 -2.82 -3.70
N ASN A 206 20.44 -3.99 -3.31
CA ASN A 206 19.05 -4.38 -3.55
C ASN A 206 18.05 -3.54 -2.73
N ILE A 207 18.41 -3.15 -1.52
CA ILE A 207 17.60 -2.22 -0.70
C ILE A 207 17.51 -0.85 -1.37
N LYS A 208 18.62 -0.35 -1.94
CA LYS A 208 18.65 0.91 -2.69
C LYS A 208 17.81 0.81 -3.97
N ALA A 209 17.92 -0.29 -4.72
CA ALA A 209 17.12 -0.51 -5.93
C ALA A 209 15.60 -0.52 -5.62
N MET A 210 15.17 -1.18 -4.55
CA MET A 210 13.77 -1.17 -4.13
C MET A 210 13.30 0.22 -3.70
N LYS A 211 14.15 0.99 -3.02
CA LYS A 211 13.84 2.38 -2.64
C LYS A 211 13.65 3.25 -3.88
N GLU A 212 14.58 3.19 -4.83
CA GLU A 212 14.50 3.95 -6.08
C GLU A 212 13.26 3.56 -6.89
N TYR A 213 12.98 2.26 -6.99
CA TYR A 213 11.76 1.78 -7.63
C TYR A 213 10.52 2.40 -6.98
N THR A 214 10.40 2.31 -5.65
CA THR A 214 9.26 2.86 -4.91
C THR A 214 9.12 4.37 -5.13
N LYS A 215 10.24 5.09 -5.18
CA LYS A 215 10.25 6.53 -5.43
C LYS A 215 9.82 6.87 -6.86
N ASN A 216 10.32 6.15 -7.85
CA ASN A 216 9.93 6.35 -9.25
C ASN A 216 8.44 6.04 -9.48
N GLU A 217 7.88 4.99 -8.87
CA GLU A 217 6.45 4.72 -8.87
C GLU A 217 5.63 5.85 -8.21
N MET A 218 6.22 6.50 -7.18
CA MET A 218 5.60 7.65 -6.54
C MET A 218 5.68 8.92 -7.41
N GLU A 219 6.70 9.10 -8.23
CA GLU A 219 6.94 10.32 -9.04
C GLU A 219 6.30 10.25 -10.43
N ASN A 220 6.25 9.07 -11.05
CA ASN A 220 5.76 8.87 -12.41
C ASN A 220 4.36 8.25 -12.40
N ASN A 221 3.43 8.89 -13.10
CA ASN A 221 2.07 8.36 -13.30
C ASN A 221 1.99 7.23 -14.35
N GLU A 222 3.10 6.86 -14.98
CA GLU A 222 3.20 5.82 -15.98
C GLU A 222 4.01 4.64 -15.44
N ASN A 223 3.52 3.41 -15.69
CA ASN A 223 4.25 2.16 -15.42
C ASN A 223 5.55 2.15 -16.25
N SER A 224 6.65 2.56 -15.65
CA SER A 224 7.94 2.73 -16.34
C SER A 224 8.82 1.48 -16.34
N SER A 225 8.42 0.41 -15.64
CA SER A 225 9.11 -0.89 -15.63
C SER A 225 8.15 -2.02 -15.98
N SER A 226 8.67 -3.09 -16.60
CA SER A 226 7.88 -4.30 -16.82
C SER A 226 7.50 -4.96 -15.49
N ASP A 227 6.38 -5.68 -15.46
CA ASP A 227 5.98 -6.43 -14.25
C ASP A 227 7.05 -7.44 -13.81
N ASP A 228 7.82 -7.97 -14.76
CA ASP A 228 8.92 -8.89 -14.50
C ASP A 228 10.10 -8.21 -13.79
N ASP A 229 10.49 -7.00 -14.21
CA ASP A 229 11.55 -6.22 -13.55
C ASP A 229 11.19 -5.92 -12.10
N PHE A 230 9.93 -5.55 -11.83
CA PHE A 230 9.47 -5.31 -10.46
C PHE A 230 9.52 -6.57 -9.60
N LEU A 231 9.12 -7.71 -10.16
CA LEU A 231 9.11 -8.97 -9.41
C LEU A 231 10.53 -9.37 -9.00
N GLU A 232 11.51 -9.20 -9.88
CA GLU A 232 12.91 -9.45 -9.57
C GLU A 232 13.43 -8.51 -8.48
N ILE A 233 13.15 -7.21 -8.56
CA ILE A 233 13.53 -6.23 -7.54
C ILE A 233 12.97 -6.61 -6.18
N ILE A 234 11.68 -6.99 -6.08
CA ILE A 234 11.08 -7.33 -4.78
C ILE A 234 11.58 -8.66 -4.23
N ILE A 235 11.88 -9.63 -5.07
CA ILE A 235 12.48 -10.90 -4.66
C ILE A 235 13.87 -10.65 -4.07
N ASN A 236 14.72 -9.92 -4.79
CA ASN A 236 16.07 -9.58 -4.32
C ASN A 236 16.04 -8.73 -3.05
N TYR A 237 15.11 -7.79 -2.94
CA TYR A 237 14.89 -7.03 -1.72
C TYR A 237 14.51 -7.92 -0.52
N ASN A 238 13.55 -8.82 -0.68
CA ASN A 238 13.12 -9.71 0.40
C ASN A 238 14.24 -10.66 0.84
N ARG A 239 15.01 -11.21 -0.11
CA ARG A 239 16.20 -12.03 0.17
C ARG A 239 17.28 -11.24 0.91
N SER A 240 17.50 -9.98 0.53
CA SER A 240 18.45 -9.10 1.22
C SER A 240 18.07 -8.86 2.66
N ILE A 241 16.79 -8.68 2.96
CA ILE A 241 16.29 -8.58 4.34
C ILE A 241 16.54 -9.88 5.10
N GLU A 242 16.23 -11.04 4.50
CA GLU A 242 16.51 -12.34 5.14
C GLU A 242 18.01 -12.56 5.36
N TYR A 243 18.86 -12.18 4.40
CA TYR A 243 20.32 -12.25 4.55
C TYR A 243 20.80 -11.41 5.75
N ILE A 244 20.39 -10.13 5.83
CA ILE A 244 20.78 -9.27 6.95
C ILE A 244 20.31 -9.88 8.27
N VAL A 245 19.06 -10.31 8.39
CA VAL A 245 18.54 -10.91 9.60
C VAL A 245 19.30 -12.17 9.98
N LYS A 246 19.64 -13.07 9.06
CA LYS A 246 20.37 -14.32 9.33
C LYS A 246 21.84 -14.11 9.67
N LYS A 247 22.47 -13.08 9.11
CA LYS A 247 23.94 -12.89 9.18
C LYS A 247 24.39 -11.85 10.18
N ILE A 248 23.52 -10.93 10.59
CA ILE A 248 23.90 -9.77 11.43
C ILE A 248 24.56 -10.16 12.75
N ARG A 249 24.22 -11.31 13.33
CA ARG A 249 24.87 -11.81 14.57
C ARG A 249 26.37 -12.08 14.40
N PHE A 250 26.83 -12.25 13.15
CA PHE A 250 28.24 -12.49 12.84
C PHE A 250 28.96 -11.22 12.42
N PHE A 251 28.25 -10.11 12.27
CA PHE A 251 28.85 -8.84 11.90
C PHE A 251 29.67 -8.29 13.05
N SER A 252 30.86 -7.78 12.73
CA SER A 252 31.65 -6.97 13.64
C SER A 252 30.95 -5.65 13.95
N ILE A 253 31.35 -4.97 15.02
CA ILE A 253 30.85 -3.64 15.36
C ILE A 253 31.09 -2.66 14.20
N GLU A 254 32.20 -2.80 13.50
CA GLU A 254 32.56 -1.97 12.35
C GLU A 254 31.60 -2.20 11.18
N GLU A 255 31.26 -3.46 10.87
CA GLU A 255 30.29 -3.80 9.82
C GLU A 255 28.86 -3.29 10.16
N VAL A 256 28.43 -3.41 11.42
CA VAL A 256 27.17 -2.83 11.87
C VAL A 256 27.19 -1.30 11.73
N TYR A 257 28.31 -0.66 12.08
CA TYR A 257 28.45 0.79 11.93
C TYR A 257 28.40 1.22 10.46
N MET A 258 29.06 0.49 9.56
CA MET A 258 29.03 0.75 8.11
C MET A 258 27.61 0.57 7.57
N LEU A 259 26.92 -0.52 7.90
CA LEU A 259 25.53 -0.77 7.54
C LEU A 259 24.61 0.38 7.98
N VAL A 260 24.72 0.83 9.23
CA VAL A 260 23.95 1.96 9.77
C VAL A 260 24.25 3.24 9.02
N ASN A 261 25.51 3.54 8.72
CA ASN A 261 25.93 4.75 8.02
C ASN A 261 25.38 4.79 6.58
N GLU A 262 25.44 3.67 5.88
CA GLU A 262 24.90 3.54 4.51
C GLU A 262 23.37 3.72 4.49
N ILE A 263 22.65 3.03 5.40
CA ILE A 263 21.20 3.15 5.50
C ILE A 263 20.80 4.58 5.92
N GLU A 264 21.50 5.21 6.88
CA GLU A 264 21.22 6.60 7.26
C GLU A 264 21.41 7.53 6.08
N THR A 265 22.53 7.40 5.37
CA THR A 265 22.84 8.26 4.22
C THR A 265 21.78 8.13 3.14
N GLU A 266 21.39 6.90 2.83
CA GLU A 266 20.43 6.58 1.79
C GLU A 266 19.01 7.08 2.12
N PHE A 267 18.56 6.92 3.36
CA PHE A 267 17.19 7.23 3.79
C PHE A 267 17.07 8.54 4.58
N LYS A 268 18.09 9.41 4.58
CA LYS A 268 18.17 10.62 5.42
C LYS A 268 16.93 11.51 5.35
N GLN A 269 16.36 11.66 4.17
CA GLN A 269 15.19 12.53 3.93
C GLN A 269 13.87 11.75 3.84
N GLU A 270 13.90 10.42 3.85
CA GLU A 270 12.79 9.55 3.53
C GLU A 270 12.45 8.64 4.72
N ARG A 271 12.10 9.28 5.85
CA ARG A 271 11.83 8.58 7.12
C ARG A 271 10.70 7.55 7.04
N GLU A 272 9.76 7.74 6.14
CA GLU A 272 8.64 6.81 5.93
C GLU A 272 9.15 5.51 5.29
N LEU A 273 9.92 5.62 4.20
CA LEU A 273 10.55 4.47 3.54
C LEU A 273 11.53 3.74 4.48
N LEU A 274 12.28 4.49 5.31
CA LEU A 274 13.09 3.90 6.36
C LEU A 274 12.25 3.12 7.37
N GLY A 275 11.12 3.67 7.78
CA GLY A 275 10.17 3.00 8.65
C GLY A 275 9.63 1.71 8.05
N ASP A 276 9.39 1.66 6.74
CA ASP A 276 8.97 0.47 6.03
C ASP A 276 10.08 -0.59 5.96
N LEU A 277 11.31 -0.20 5.66
CA LEU A 277 12.48 -1.07 5.72
C LEU A 277 12.64 -1.73 7.11
N LEU A 278 12.61 -0.91 8.19
CA LEU A 278 12.69 -1.46 9.55
C LEU A 278 11.50 -2.36 9.88
N GLY A 279 10.31 -2.04 9.37
CA GLY A 279 9.13 -2.89 9.48
C GLY A 279 9.32 -4.27 8.86
N LYS A 280 9.92 -4.34 7.69
CA LYS A 280 10.27 -5.58 6.99
C LYS A 280 11.27 -6.40 7.80
N ILE A 281 12.34 -5.79 8.30
CA ILE A 281 13.35 -6.45 9.13
C ILE A 281 12.70 -7.03 10.40
N ILE A 282 11.78 -6.29 11.07
CA ILE A 282 11.05 -6.78 12.25
C ILE A 282 10.22 -8.02 11.89
N ILE A 283 9.54 -8.03 10.75
CA ILE A 283 8.73 -9.17 10.32
C ILE A 283 9.61 -10.38 10.06
N ALA A 284 10.74 -10.22 9.38
CA ALA A 284 11.69 -11.29 9.13
C ALA A 284 12.29 -11.84 10.43
N ALA A 285 12.64 -10.96 11.38
CA ALA A 285 13.18 -11.34 12.68
C ALA A 285 12.16 -12.02 13.61
N LYS A 286 10.84 -11.89 13.35
CA LYS A 286 9.78 -12.45 14.20
C LYS A 286 9.89 -13.97 14.39
N ARG A 287 10.54 -14.67 13.47
CA ARG A 287 10.70 -16.13 13.53
C ARG A 287 11.71 -16.56 14.60
N THR A 288 12.64 -15.68 14.98
CA THR A 288 13.76 -15.98 15.91
C THR A 288 13.70 -15.15 17.18
N ALA A 289 13.07 -13.99 17.14
CA ALA A 289 13.07 -13.01 18.22
C ALA A 289 11.99 -13.28 19.29
N ASN A 290 12.32 -12.97 20.56
CA ASN A 290 11.32 -12.96 21.63
C ASN A 290 10.44 -11.68 21.58
N GLY A 291 9.28 -11.74 22.26
CA GLY A 291 8.27 -10.68 22.22
C GLY A 291 8.73 -9.33 22.79
N GLU A 292 9.65 -9.34 23.78
CA GLU A 292 10.14 -8.11 24.42
C GLU A 292 11.04 -7.32 23.46
N ASN A 293 11.97 -8.01 22.82
CA ASN A 293 12.89 -7.37 21.87
C ASN A 293 12.17 -6.89 20.62
N LEU A 294 11.19 -7.65 20.12
CA LEU A 294 10.33 -7.17 19.03
C LEU A 294 9.61 -5.87 19.41
N LYS A 295 9.11 -5.77 20.64
CA LYS A 295 8.47 -4.55 21.13
C LYS A 295 9.44 -3.36 21.18
N LYS A 296 10.70 -3.59 21.63
CA LYS A 296 11.76 -2.56 21.57
C LYS A 296 12.01 -2.09 20.14
N MET A 297 12.18 -3.00 19.20
CA MET A 297 12.39 -2.67 17.79
C MET A 297 11.20 -1.90 17.19
N ILE A 298 9.96 -2.28 17.49
CA ILE A 298 8.75 -1.57 17.05
C ILE A 298 8.74 -0.14 17.63
N ASN A 299 9.11 0.05 18.88
CA ASN A 299 9.17 1.38 19.49
C ASN A 299 10.25 2.26 18.81
N MET A 300 11.42 1.70 18.51
CA MET A 300 12.48 2.40 17.77
C MET A 300 12.01 2.81 16.36
N LYS A 301 11.39 1.89 15.62
CA LYS A 301 10.77 2.21 14.34
C LYS A 301 9.76 3.35 14.44
N ASN A 302 8.87 3.30 15.43
CA ASN A 302 7.83 4.31 15.61
C ASN A 302 8.39 5.68 16.01
N SER A 303 9.55 5.72 16.69
CA SER A 303 10.22 6.97 17.06
C SER A 303 10.72 7.77 15.86
N LEU A 304 10.92 7.14 14.70
CA LEU A 304 11.30 7.84 13.45
C LEU A 304 10.27 8.91 13.01
N ARG A 305 9.03 8.81 13.46
CA ARG A 305 7.98 9.82 13.22
C ARG A 305 8.20 11.11 14.00
N SER A 306 9.09 11.08 15.01
CA SER A 306 9.45 12.23 15.85
C SER A 306 10.80 12.80 15.42
N ASN A 307 11.16 13.97 15.96
CA ASN A 307 12.44 14.60 15.65
C ASN A 307 13.59 13.95 16.45
N VAL A 308 13.91 12.68 16.12
CA VAL A 308 14.98 11.89 16.74
C VAL A 308 16.22 11.84 15.85
N ASN A 309 17.36 11.54 16.47
CA ASN A 309 18.59 11.24 15.73
C ASN A 309 18.47 9.85 15.08
N VAL A 310 18.38 9.84 13.76
CA VAL A 310 18.15 8.62 12.94
C VAL A 310 19.29 7.61 13.13
N ARG A 311 20.56 8.07 13.15
CA ARG A 311 21.74 7.21 13.35
C ARG A 311 21.67 6.46 14.68
N SER A 312 21.31 7.16 15.75
CA SER A 312 21.18 6.52 17.07
C SER A 312 20.05 5.49 17.11
N VAL A 313 18.93 5.77 16.45
CA VAL A 313 17.82 4.82 16.34
C VAL A 313 18.25 3.58 15.57
N LEU A 314 18.89 3.74 14.42
CA LEU A 314 19.38 2.63 13.60
C LEU A 314 20.42 1.78 14.33
N PHE A 315 21.40 2.42 14.99
CA PHE A 315 22.44 1.69 15.73
C PHE A 315 21.84 0.83 16.84
N ASN A 316 20.94 1.40 17.64
CA ASN A 316 20.25 0.65 18.69
C ASN A 316 19.36 -0.47 18.10
N PHE A 317 18.71 -0.21 16.97
CA PHE A 317 17.88 -1.18 16.30
C PHE A 317 18.69 -2.40 15.82
N PHE A 318 19.80 -2.17 15.11
CA PHE A 318 20.64 -3.27 14.60
C PHE A 318 21.40 -4.00 15.71
N ASN A 319 21.84 -3.30 16.77
CA ASN A 319 22.38 -3.97 17.95
C ASN A 319 21.33 -4.87 18.64
N THR A 320 20.11 -4.37 18.80
CA THR A 320 19.02 -5.20 19.34
C THR A 320 18.74 -6.40 18.41
N LEU A 321 18.75 -6.20 17.09
CA LEU A 321 18.60 -7.30 16.15
C LEU A 321 19.73 -8.32 16.29
N GLN A 322 20.98 -7.89 16.45
CA GLN A 322 22.14 -8.76 16.63
C GLN A 322 22.06 -9.62 17.88
N GLU A 323 21.44 -9.11 18.96
CA GLU A 323 21.27 -9.84 20.22
C GLU A 323 20.20 -10.95 20.15
N ILE A 324 19.30 -10.93 19.17
CA ILE A 324 18.11 -11.78 19.14
C ILE A 324 18.09 -12.82 18.01
N VAL A 325 19.06 -12.77 17.09
CA VAL A 325 19.18 -13.68 15.94
C VAL A 325 20.42 -14.61 16.07
#